data_e60c59f55d07bd6d0c07f53a4eaf5b23
#
_entry.id   e60c59f55d07bd6d0c07f53a4eaf5b23
#
_cell.length_a   1.000
_cell.length_b   1.000
_cell.length_c   1.000
_cell.angle_alpha   90.00
_cell.angle_beta   90.00
_cell.angle_gamma   90.00
#
_symmetry.space_group_name_H-M   'P 1'
#
loop_
_entity.id
_entity.type
_entity.pdbx_description
1 polymer ?
#
loop_
_entity_poly.entity_id
_entity_poly.type
_entity_poly.pdbx_seq_one_letter_code
_entity_poly.pdbx_strand_id
1 'polypeptide(L)'
;MGLLDKFLKEGAEVLKDVASEENKQKAAEIFGSIKESLSEHSEEFKQAVEEFKQERAQNNAESIKYEDSMFEEVEDGTTARERILKVLAEEFPAYTVKENVSPTEFGGTGKFMNYSIVVYDGAAPKLVMMLIGKTTTTHREYRWSREEADKRGITFINFIEH
;
A
#
# COMPACT_ATOMS: atom_id res chain seq x y z
N MET A 1 -2.13 -8.71 19.82
CA MET A 1 -1.19 -7.80 20.50
C MET A 1 -0.79 -6.72 19.51
N GLY A 2 -1.23 -5.47 19.72
CA GLY A 2 -1.00 -4.36 18.79
C GLY A 2 0.44 -3.85 18.88
N LEU A 3 0.89 -3.12 17.85
CA LEU A 3 2.22 -2.50 17.78
C LEU A 3 2.49 -1.60 19.00
N LEU A 4 1.44 -0.97 19.51
CA LEU A 4 1.45 -0.13 20.71
C LEU A 4 1.74 -0.91 21.99
N ASP A 5 1.16 -2.10 22.14
CA ASP A 5 1.40 -2.98 23.30
C ASP A 5 2.86 -3.45 23.34
N LYS A 6 3.42 -3.69 22.16
CA LYS A 6 4.83 -4.09 22.02
C LYS A 6 5.77 -2.92 22.37
N PHE A 7 5.47 -1.72 21.88
CA PHE A 7 6.25 -0.50 22.18
C PHE A 7 6.22 -0.12 23.67
N LEU A 8 5.03 -0.21 24.30
CA LEU A 8 4.87 0.06 25.73
C LEU A 8 5.60 -0.98 26.58
N LYS A 9 5.62 -2.25 26.16
CA LYS A 9 6.29 -3.33 26.87
C LYS A 9 7.82 -3.23 26.76
N GLU A 10 8.34 -3.00 25.58
CA GLU A 10 9.78 -2.81 25.35
C GLU A 10 10.30 -1.53 26.01
N GLY A 11 9.54 -0.42 25.95
CA GLY A 11 9.89 0.82 26.66
C GLY A 11 9.90 0.66 28.17
N ALA A 12 8.99 -0.13 28.75
CA ALA A 12 8.95 -0.41 30.18
C ALA A 12 10.10 -1.33 30.63
N GLU A 13 10.58 -2.26 29.79
CA GLU A 13 11.74 -3.09 30.08
C GLU A 13 13.05 -2.31 30.09
N VAL A 14 13.24 -1.42 29.09
CA VAL A 14 14.45 -0.55 29.00
C VAL A 14 14.54 0.39 30.21
N LEU A 15 13.41 0.88 30.71
CA LEU A 15 13.38 1.75 31.90
C LEU A 15 13.65 1.00 33.21
N LYS A 16 13.41 -0.29 33.28
CA LYS A 16 13.70 -1.11 34.48
C LYS A 16 15.21 -1.29 34.74
N ASP A 17 16.00 -1.30 33.67
CA ASP A 17 17.45 -1.58 33.77
C ASP A 17 18.31 -0.34 34.02
N VAL A 18 17.80 0.89 33.79
CA VAL A 18 18.62 2.10 33.73
C VAL A 18 18.30 3.14 34.83
N ALA A 19 17.24 2.99 35.64
CA ALA A 19 16.76 4.07 36.48
C ALA A 19 16.73 3.76 38.00
N SER A 20 17.10 4.79 38.82
CA SER A 20 16.83 4.84 40.26
C SER A 20 15.33 4.73 40.56
N GLU A 21 14.96 4.27 41.79
CA GLU A 21 13.55 4.08 42.19
C GLU A 21 12.68 5.32 41.98
N GLU A 22 13.24 6.53 42.15
CA GLU A 22 12.55 7.81 41.92
C GLU A 22 12.21 8.04 40.44
N ASN A 23 13.07 7.62 39.51
CA ASN A 23 12.83 7.70 38.08
C ASN A 23 11.84 6.64 37.59
N LYS A 24 11.77 5.49 38.26
CA LYS A 24 10.76 4.46 37.97
C LYS A 24 9.37 4.93 38.30
N GLN A 25 9.15 5.66 39.41
CA GLN A 25 7.86 6.24 39.76
C GLN A 25 7.42 7.31 38.76
N LYS A 26 8.30 8.24 38.40
CA LYS A 26 8.00 9.27 37.38
C LYS A 26 7.71 8.67 36.02
N ALA A 27 8.46 7.64 35.61
CA ALA A 27 8.19 6.96 34.37
C ALA A 27 6.82 6.24 34.40
N ALA A 28 6.46 5.59 35.49
CA ALA A 28 5.16 4.94 35.64
C ALA A 28 3.98 5.92 35.58
N GLU A 29 4.12 7.11 36.16
CA GLU A 29 3.13 8.21 36.06
C GLU A 29 2.99 8.72 34.63
N ILE A 30 4.11 8.95 33.93
CA ILE A 30 4.12 9.40 32.52
C ILE A 30 3.50 8.32 31.63
N PHE A 31 3.83 7.05 31.80
CA PHE A 31 3.22 5.96 31.04
C PHE A 31 1.73 5.76 31.37
N GLY A 32 1.32 6.00 32.61
CA GLY A 32 -0.07 6.02 33.02
C GLY A 32 -0.88 7.09 32.31
N SER A 33 -0.39 8.34 32.31
CA SER A 33 -1.04 9.46 31.65
C SER A 33 -1.06 9.34 30.13
N ILE A 34 0.00 8.80 29.52
CA ILE A 34 0.02 8.50 28.08
C ILE A 34 -1.00 7.43 27.71
N LYS A 35 -1.12 6.38 28.52
CA LYS A 35 -2.12 5.31 28.31
C LYS A 35 -3.54 5.81 28.43
N GLU A 36 -3.82 6.68 29.40
CA GLU A 36 -5.14 7.28 29.63
C GLU A 36 -5.50 8.24 28.49
N SER A 37 -4.59 9.14 28.07
CA SER A 37 -4.75 10.03 26.94
C SER A 37 -4.96 9.29 25.61
N LEU A 38 -4.24 8.18 25.38
CA LEU A 38 -4.41 7.32 24.20
C LEU A 38 -5.74 6.55 24.24
N SER A 39 -6.29 6.22 25.43
CA SER A 39 -7.58 5.56 25.54
C SER A 39 -8.74 6.52 25.27
N GLU A 40 -8.64 7.78 25.69
CA GLU A 40 -9.65 8.82 25.43
C GLU A 40 -9.75 9.18 23.92
N HIS A 41 -8.61 9.20 23.20
CA HIS A 41 -8.61 9.49 21.76
C HIS A 41 -8.67 8.23 20.86
N SER A 42 -8.79 7.04 21.45
CA SER A 42 -8.73 5.78 20.68
C SER A 42 -9.91 5.61 19.71
N GLU A 43 -11.08 6.11 20.03
CA GLU A 43 -12.27 6.02 19.17
C GLU A 43 -12.20 7.04 18.02
N GLU A 44 -11.76 8.27 18.27
CA GLU A 44 -11.54 9.28 17.23
C GLU A 44 -10.45 8.83 16.25
N PHE A 45 -9.37 8.22 16.76
CA PHE A 45 -8.31 7.68 15.92
C PHE A 45 -8.80 6.49 15.09
N LYS A 46 -9.60 5.60 15.65
CA LYS A 46 -10.21 4.48 14.90
C LYS A 46 -11.14 4.98 13.80
N GLN A 47 -11.97 6.00 14.10
CA GLN A 47 -12.84 6.62 13.10
C GLN A 47 -12.04 7.25 11.98
N ALA A 48 -11.00 8.04 12.29
CA ALA A 48 -10.14 8.66 11.29
C ALA A 48 -9.41 7.63 10.41
N VAL A 49 -8.95 6.52 10.99
CA VAL A 49 -8.34 5.41 10.22
C VAL A 49 -9.36 4.73 9.30
N GLU A 50 -10.60 4.55 9.77
CA GLU A 50 -11.64 3.92 8.95
C GLU A 50 -12.11 4.84 7.82
N GLU A 51 -12.29 6.14 8.09
CA GLU A 51 -12.56 7.16 7.06
C GLU A 51 -11.45 7.21 6.00
N PHE A 52 -10.18 7.20 6.43
CA PHE A 52 -9.05 7.17 5.51
C PHE A 52 -9.02 5.91 4.64
N LYS A 53 -9.36 4.75 5.21
CA LYS A 53 -9.48 3.48 4.45
C LYS A 53 -10.61 3.55 3.42
N GLN A 54 -11.75 4.11 3.79
CA GLN A 54 -12.91 4.25 2.89
C GLN A 54 -12.60 5.22 1.76
N GLU A 55 -12.00 6.38 2.05
CA GLU A 55 -11.56 7.34 1.05
C GLU A 55 -10.54 6.73 0.07
N ARG A 56 -9.56 5.98 0.61
CA ARG A 56 -8.58 5.28 -0.21
C ARG A 56 -9.22 4.21 -1.09
N ALA A 57 -10.23 3.49 -0.59
CA ALA A 57 -10.96 2.49 -1.36
C ALA A 57 -11.78 3.13 -2.49
N GLN A 58 -12.41 4.27 -2.25
CA GLN A 58 -13.14 5.02 -3.28
C GLN A 58 -12.20 5.55 -4.36
N ASN A 59 -11.08 6.18 -3.99
CA ASN A 59 -10.09 6.68 -4.93
C ASN A 59 -9.49 5.55 -5.79
N ASN A 60 -9.29 4.37 -5.20
CA ASN A 60 -8.83 3.19 -5.93
C ASN A 60 -9.87 2.71 -6.95
N ALA A 61 -11.15 2.67 -6.57
CA ALA A 61 -12.22 2.25 -7.47
C ALA A 61 -12.41 3.23 -8.65
N GLU A 62 -12.26 4.52 -8.41
CA GLU A 62 -12.32 5.56 -9.46
C GLU A 62 -11.12 5.45 -10.42
N SER A 63 -9.91 5.22 -9.91
CA SER A 63 -8.72 4.99 -10.72
C SER A 63 -8.88 3.76 -11.62
N ILE A 64 -9.40 2.66 -11.08
CA ILE A 64 -9.63 1.43 -11.85
C ILE A 64 -10.65 1.68 -12.97
N LYS A 65 -11.76 2.34 -12.67
CA LYS A 65 -12.77 2.68 -13.69
C LYS A 65 -12.19 3.57 -14.78
N TYR A 66 -11.35 4.54 -14.42
CA TYR A 66 -10.71 5.42 -15.39
C TYR A 66 -9.76 4.64 -16.31
N GLU A 67 -8.91 3.77 -15.74
CA GLU A 67 -8.00 2.92 -16.51
C GLU A 67 -8.78 1.99 -17.46
N ASP A 68 -9.82 1.35 -16.97
CA ASP A 68 -10.65 0.43 -17.77
C ASP A 68 -11.35 1.16 -18.91
N SER A 69 -11.78 2.41 -18.70
CA SER A 69 -12.43 3.22 -19.74
C SER A 69 -11.50 3.65 -20.89
N MET A 70 -10.18 3.54 -20.72
CA MET A 70 -9.22 3.86 -21.78
C MET A 70 -9.05 2.74 -22.80
N PHE A 71 -9.51 1.54 -22.50
CA PHE A 71 -9.36 0.38 -23.38
C PHE A 71 -10.73 -0.05 -23.91
N GLU A 72 -10.78 -0.37 -25.22
CA GLU A 72 -12.00 -0.91 -25.80
C GLU A 72 -12.39 -2.24 -25.17
N GLU A 73 -13.65 -2.39 -24.83
CA GLU A 73 -14.22 -3.67 -24.45
C GLU A 73 -14.26 -4.59 -25.68
N VAL A 74 -14.00 -5.86 -25.50
CA VAL A 74 -14.19 -6.83 -26.58
C VAL A 74 -15.65 -7.20 -26.70
N GLU A 75 -16.00 -7.95 -27.77
CA GLU A 75 -17.39 -8.33 -28.09
C GLU A 75 -18.14 -9.01 -26.94
N ASP A 76 -17.44 -9.66 -26.00
CA ASP A 76 -18.02 -10.30 -24.81
C ASP A 76 -18.21 -9.34 -23.62
N GLY A 77 -17.88 -8.05 -23.77
CA GLY A 77 -18.01 -7.01 -22.74
C GLY A 77 -16.92 -7.07 -21.65
N THR A 78 -15.85 -7.87 -21.81
CA THR A 78 -14.77 -7.93 -20.84
C THR A 78 -13.75 -6.80 -21.05
N THR A 79 -13.30 -6.20 -19.96
CA THR A 79 -12.25 -5.16 -19.97
C THR A 79 -10.86 -5.76 -20.21
N ALA A 80 -9.89 -4.94 -20.60
CA ALA A 80 -8.49 -5.36 -20.73
C ALA A 80 -7.94 -5.90 -19.40
N ARG A 81 -8.32 -5.25 -18.30
CA ARG A 81 -7.95 -5.65 -16.93
C ARG A 81 -8.47 -7.04 -16.58
N GLU A 82 -9.77 -7.29 -16.81
CA GLU A 82 -10.39 -8.58 -16.51
C GLU A 82 -9.72 -9.72 -17.28
N ARG A 83 -9.38 -9.49 -18.55
CA ARG A 83 -8.66 -10.48 -19.36
C ARG A 83 -7.25 -10.77 -18.80
N ILE A 84 -6.51 -9.74 -18.39
CA ILE A 84 -5.19 -9.90 -17.77
C ILE A 84 -5.32 -10.69 -16.47
N LEU A 85 -6.26 -10.32 -15.59
CA LEU A 85 -6.48 -10.99 -14.31
C LEU A 85 -6.88 -12.45 -14.51
N LYS A 86 -7.72 -12.74 -15.51
CA LYS A 86 -8.10 -14.11 -15.86
C LYS A 86 -6.88 -14.95 -16.27
N VAL A 87 -6.05 -14.45 -17.18
CA VAL A 87 -4.82 -15.13 -17.61
C VAL A 87 -3.88 -15.37 -16.42
N LEU A 88 -3.72 -14.37 -15.54
CA LEU A 88 -2.88 -14.51 -14.36
C LEU A 88 -3.41 -15.59 -13.41
N ALA A 89 -4.73 -15.68 -13.22
CA ALA A 89 -5.35 -16.69 -12.36
C ALA A 89 -5.24 -18.12 -12.95
N GLU A 90 -5.36 -18.26 -14.28
CA GLU A 90 -5.30 -19.55 -14.96
C GLU A 90 -3.86 -20.07 -15.10
N GLU A 91 -2.94 -19.22 -15.53
CA GLU A 91 -1.58 -19.64 -15.88
C GLU A 91 -0.60 -19.54 -14.69
N PHE A 92 -0.90 -18.69 -13.71
CA PHE A 92 -0.03 -18.40 -12.58
C PHE A 92 -0.74 -18.49 -11.22
N PRO A 93 -1.46 -19.59 -10.90
CA PRO A 93 -2.29 -19.70 -9.70
C PRO A 93 -1.51 -19.68 -8.38
N ALA A 94 -0.20 -19.91 -8.42
CA ALA A 94 0.66 -19.87 -7.25
C ALA A 94 1.05 -18.44 -6.80
N TYR A 95 0.79 -17.45 -7.65
CA TYR A 95 1.15 -16.06 -7.38
C TYR A 95 -0.03 -15.26 -6.81
N THR A 96 0.27 -14.29 -5.95
CA THR A 96 -0.73 -13.36 -5.45
C THR A 96 -0.78 -12.13 -6.34
N VAL A 97 -1.98 -11.72 -6.73
CA VAL A 97 -2.21 -10.54 -7.56
C VAL A 97 -2.87 -9.45 -6.72
N LYS A 98 -2.37 -8.21 -6.82
CA LYS A 98 -2.99 -7.01 -6.25
C LYS A 98 -3.15 -5.94 -7.31
N GLU A 99 -4.20 -5.14 -7.17
CA GLU A 99 -4.52 -4.05 -8.07
C GLU A 99 -4.27 -2.69 -7.43
N ASN A 100 -3.96 -1.70 -8.27
CA ASN A 100 -3.77 -0.30 -7.90
C ASN A 100 -2.77 -0.09 -6.74
N VAL A 101 -1.58 -0.64 -6.88
CA VAL A 101 -0.54 -0.65 -5.85
C VAL A 101 0.44 0.50 -6.03
N SER A 102 0.65 1.28 -4.98
CA SER A 102 1.64 2.35 -5.00
C SER A 102 3.07 1.80 -4.91
N PRO A 103 4.03 2.33 -5.70
CA PRO A 103 5.46 2.04 -5.52
C PRO A 103 5.98 2.31 -4.10
N THR A 104 5.30 3.15 -3.32
CA THR A 104 5.64 3.40 -1.92
C THR A 104 5.47 2.17 -1.03
N GLU A 105 4.61 1.21 -1.40
CA GLU A 105 4.47 -0.07 -0.68
C GLU A 105 5.72 -0.94 -0.76
N PHE A 106 6.58 -0.68 -1.74
CA PHE A 106 7.89 -1.33 -1.88
C PHE A 106 9.04 -0.51 -1.28
N GLY A 107 8.70 0.60 -0.56
CA GLY A 107 9.67 1.50 0.03
C GLY A 107 10.18 2.60 -0.92
N GLY A 108 9.50 2.84 -2.04
CA GLY A 108 9.74 4.01 -2.88
C GLY A 108 9.41 5.31 -2.14
N THR A 109 10.20 6.35 -2.38
CA THR A 109 9.98 7.69 -1.83
C THR A 109 9.74 8.67 -2.96
N GLY A 110 8.55 9.26 -3.04
CA GLY A 110 8.22 10.23 -4.07
C GLY A 110 6.75 10.21 -4.49
N LYS A 111 6.44 11.00 -5.51
CA LYS A 111 5.14 11.01 -6.16
C LYS A 111 5.19 10.03 -7.34
N PHE A 112 4.53 8.93 -7.20
CA PHE A 112 4.47 7.88 -8.21
C PHE A 112 3.05 7.75 -8.76
N MET A 113 2.95 7.24 -9.99
CA MET A 113 1.72 6.66 -10.50
C MET A 113 1.62 5.23 -9.98
N ASN A 114 0.43 4.81 -9.54
CA ASN A 114 0.23 3.45 -9.06
C ASN A 114 0.40 2.44 -10.20
N TYR A 115 0.88 1.26 -9.87
CA TYR A 115 0.83 0.11 -10.78
C TYR A 115 -0.60 -0.41 -10.83
N SER A 116 -1.14 -0.61 -12.04
CA SER A 116 -2.50 -1.12 -12.23
C SER A 116 -2.65 -2.54 -11.68
N ILE A 117 -1.63 -3.38 -11.89
CA ILE A 117 -1.59 -4.77 -11.43
C ILE A 117 -0.17 -5.10 -10.97
N VAL A 118 -0.06 -5.78 -9.82
CA VAL A 118 1.21 -6.30 -9.29
C VAL A 118 1.08 -7.77 -8.96
N VAL A 119 2.04 -8.56 -9.43
CA VAL A 119 2.13 -10.00 -9.19
C VAL A 119 3.25 -10.28 -8.18
N TYR A 120 2.92 -11.03 -7.14
CA TYR A 120 3.82 -11.36 -6.04
C TYR A 120 4.10 -12.86 -5.97
N ASP A 121 5.35 -13.19 -5.70
CA ASP A 121 5.79 -14.52 -5.27
C ASP A 121 5.98 -14.47 -3.73
N GLY A 122 5.01 -14.98 -2.99
CA GLY A 122 4.94 -14.74 -1.55
C GLY A 122 4.79 -13.24 -1.24
N ALA A 123 5.78 -12.66 -0.54
CA ALA A 123 5.82 -11.23 -0.23
C ALA A 123 6.61 -10.40 -1.25
N ALA A 124 7.30 -11.03 -2.20
CA ALA A 124 8.18 -10.35 -3.14
C ALA A 124 7.45 -9.97 -4.43
N PRO A 125 7.38 -8.68 -4.82
CA PRO A 125 6.84 -8.27 -6.11
C PRO A 125 7.77 -8.76 -7.23
N LYS A 126 7.22 -9.42 -8.25
CA LYS A 126 7.96 -9.97 -9.40
C LYS A 126 7.65 -9.25 -10.69
N LEU A 127 6.42 -8.82 -10.85
CA LEU A 127 5.94 -8.19 -12.06
C LEU A 127 5.00 -7.06 -11.70
N VAL A 128 5.16 -5.92 -12.34
CA VAL A 128 4.24 -4.81 -12.29
C VAL A 128 3.73 -4.47 -13.69
N MET A 129 2.47 -4.16 -13.79
CA MET A 129 1.81 -3.79 -15.04
C MET A 129 1.12 -2.45 -14.89
N MET A 130 1.14 -1.64 -15.94
CA MET A 130 0.38 -0.40 -16.02
C MET A 130 -0.51 -0.38 -17.25
N LEU A 131 -1.78 -0.07 -17.07
CA LEU A 131 -2.76 0.22 -18.12
C LEU A 131 -2.82 1.73 -18.27
N ILE A 132 -2.37 2.26 -19.39
CA ILE A 132 -2.13 3.69 -19.55
C ILE A 132 -2.63 4.22 -20.89
N GLY A 133 -3.08 5.47 -20.89
CA GLY A 133 -3.38 6.21 -22.12
C GLY A 133 -2.12 6.62 -22.88
N LYS A 134 -2.27 6.96 -24.16
CA LYS A 134 -1.18 7.34 -25.08
C LYS A 134 -0.24 8.43 -24.54
N THR A 135 -0.78 9.40 -23.85
CA THR A 135 -0.02 10.55 -23.33
C THR A 135 0.65 10.28 -21.97
N THR A 136 0.22 9.24 -21.25
CA THR A 136 0.69 8.95 -19.89
C THR A 136 2.20 8.69 -19.83
N THR A 137 2.78 8.11 -20.87
CA THR A 137 4.23 7.84 -20.96
C THR A 137 5.10 9.10 -20.84
N THR A 138 4.54 10.27 -21.08
CA THR A 138 5.23 11.57 -20.94
C THR A 138 5.19 12.09 -19.52
N HIS A 139 4.33 11.58 -18.66
CA HIS A 139 4.17 12.04 -17.30
C HIS A 139 5.39 11.66 -16.44
N ARG A 140 5.79 12.57 -15.57
CA ARG A 140 6.94 12.39 -14.68
C ARG A 140 6.70 11.23 -13.69
N GLU A 141 5.51 11.17 -13.14
CA GLU A 141 5.09 10.16 -12.16
C GLU A 141 5.15 8.74 -12.75
N TYR A 142 4.74 8.56 -14.02
CA TYR A 142 4.87 7.30 -14.74
C TYR A 142 6.34 6.89 -14.89
N ARG A 143 7.20 7.82 -15.33
CA ARG A 143 8.63 7.53 -15.50
C ARG A 143 9.29 7.12 -14.17
N TRP A 144 8.95 7.82 -13.10
CA TRP A 144 9.46 7.47 -11.77
C TRP A 144 8.99 6.10 -11.29
N SER A 145 7.72 5.72 -11.54
CA SER A 145 7.22 4.37 -11.20
C SER A 145 7.98 3.29 -11.98
N ARG A 146 8.26 3.52 -13.27
CA ARG A 146 9.07 2.62 -14.09
C ARG A 146 10.50 2.50 -13.56
N GLU A 147 11.16 3.63 -13.29
CA GLU A 147 12.52 3.66 -12.73
C GLU A 147 12.59 2.96 -11.37
N GLU A 148 11.55 3.08 -10.57
CA GLU A 148 11.48 2.40 -9.26
C GLU A 148 11.37 0.88 -9.41
N ALA A 149 10.60 0.38 -10.36
CA ALA A 149 10.55 -1.05 -10.68
C ALA A 149 11.93 -1.55 -11.17
N ASP A 150 12.55 -0.82 -12.09
CA ASP A 150 13.88 -1.15 -12.64
C ASP A 150 14.95 -1.22 -11.54
N LYS A 151 14.99 -0.24 -10.63
CA LYS A 151 15.93 -0.23 -9.48
C LYS A 151 15.81 -1.45 -8.59
N ARG A 152 14.61 -2.02 -8.49
CA ARG A 152 14.32 -3.19 -7.66
C ARG A 152 14.42 -4.52 -8.41
N GLY A 153 14.73 -4.48 -9.69
CA GLY A 153 14.76 -5.67 -10.55
C GLY A 153 13.39 -6.31 -10.75
N ILE A 154 12.31 -5.51 -10.64
CA ILE A 154 10.95 -5.97 -10.87
C ILE A 154 10.65 -5.82 -12.35
N THR A 155 10.13 -6.86 -12.98
CA THR A 155 9.70 -6.81 -14.38
C THR A 155 8.59 -5.79 -14.56
N PHE A 156 8.73 -4.89 -15.53
CA PHE A 156 7.75 -3.85 -15.83
C PHE A 156 7.14 -4.05 -17.22
N ILE A 157 5.80 -4.08 -17.29
CA ILE A 157 5.04 -4.16 -18.53
C ILE A 157 4.04 -3.01 -18.57
N ASN A 158 3.90 -2.35 -19.71
CA ASN A 158 2.83 -1.40 -19.94
C ASN A 158 1.93 -1.82 -21.09
N PHE A 159 0.64 -1.63 -20.90
CA PHE A 159 -0.39 -1.72 -21.92
C PHE A 159 -0.81 -0.31 -22.26
N ILE A 160 -0.68 0.07 -23.52
CA ILE A 160 -0.98 1.42 -24.00
C ILE A 160 -2.24 1.35 -24.85
N GLU A 161 -3.19 2.26 -24.56
CA GLU A 161 -4.35 2.49 -25.41
C GLU A 161 -3.92 2.74 -26.87
N HIS A 162 -4.63 2.16 -27.82
CA HIS A 162 -4.38 2.35 -29.26
C HIS A 162 -5.27 3.40 -29.90
#